data_a260205d657966467b6bcf9e9422f98d
#
_entry.id   a260205d657966467b6bcf9e9422f98d
#
_cell.length_a   1.000
_cell.length_b   1.000
_cell.length_c   1.000
_cell.angle_alpha   90.00
_cell.angle_beta   90.00
_cell.angle_gamma   90.00
#
_symmetry.space_group_name_H-M   'P 1'
#
loop_
_entity.id
_entity.type
_entity.pdbx_description
1 polymer ?
#
loop_
_entity_poly.entity_id
_entity_poly.type
_entity_poly.pdbx_seq_one_letter_code
_entity_poly.pdbx_strand_id
1 'polypeptide(L)'
;MLFAAKKMDNIKLKKGFINHSLDEYRHYEIFSKIKKRLYNKKDYELRFTPQIIYNKGYISNKNFLIEKKNLINFSVFIAANETIAKNKLENLNTLVKQKSSELSLLIQEILVDEERHSNLSSNYSKKKLSKIKYWLSYKKEETLSHLRHFYANSLNKTQKIFYPIFVILLMALSKLSFKINLVNKNKSKNILENIDPSAII
;
A
#
# COMPACT_ATOMS: atom_id res chain seq x y z
N MET A 1 12.38 0.12 5.35
CA MET A 1 13.63 -0.63 5.12
C MET A 1 14.87 0.06 5.67
N LEU A 2 15.16 1.32 5.35
CA LEU A 2 16.39 2.04 5.84
C LEU A 2 16.53 2.04 7.36
N PHE A 3 15.45 2.28 8.10
CA PHE A 3 15.49 2.22 9.56
C PHE A 3 15.80 0.81 10.08
N ALA A 4 15.29 -0.22 9.43
CA ALA A 4 15.62 -1.60 9.74
C ALA A 4 17.10 -1.90 9.47
N ALA A 5 17.61 -1.44 8.34
CA ALA A 5 19.03 -1.58 7.99
C ALA A 5 19.96 -0.95 9.04
N LYS A 6 19.57 0.22 9.60
CA LYS A 6 20.34 0.89 10.65
C LYS A 6 20.51 0.02 11.92
N LYS A 7 19.52 -0.82 12.23
CA LYS A 7 19.51 -1.70 13.40
C LYS A 7 20.15 -3.08 13.17
N MET A 8 20.74 -3.32 12.00
CA MET A 8 21.34 -4.62 11.66
C MET A 8 22.84 -4.62 11.82
N ASP A 9 23.35 -5.60 12.55
CA ASP A 9 24.80 -5.83 12.70
C ASP A 9 25.33 -6.63 11.51
N ASN A 10 24.52 -7.50 10.90
CA ASN A 10 24.92 -8.29 9.76
C ASN A 10 25.03 -7.42 8.50
N ILE A 11 26.28 -7.19 8.03
CA ILE A 11 26.60 -6.31 6.91
C ILE A 11 25.87 -6.73 5.62
N LYS A 12 25.78 -8.04 5.32
CA LYS A 12 25.11 -8.54 4.11
C LYS A 12 23.62 -8.24 4.14
N LEU A 13 22.99 -8.48 5.27
CA LEU A 13 21.57 -8.18 5.46
C LEU A 13 21.31 -6.66 5.42
N LYS A 14 22.15 -5.88 6.10
CA LYS A 14 22.11 -4.41 6.08
C LYS A 14 22.17 -3.84 4.67
N LYS A 15 23.16 -4.26 3.86
CA LYS A 15 23.27 -3.87 2.45
C LYS A 15 22.02 -4.28 1.66
N GLY A 16 21.53 -5.51 1.88
CA GLY A 16 20.31 -5.99 1.22
C GLY A 16 19.07 -5.13 1.51
N PHE A 17 18.88 -4.69 2.75
CA PHE A 17 17.74 -3.81 3.10
C PHE A 17 17.92 -2.36 2.62
N ILE A 18 19.16 -1.88 2.49
CA ILE A 18 19.43 -0.59 1.84
C ILE A 18 19.05 -0.66 0.36
N ASN A 19 19.55 -1.68 -0.35
CA ASN A 19 19.21 -1.89 -1.76
C ASN A 19 17.71 -2.05 -1.96
N HIS A 20 17.04 -2.83 -1.12
CA HIS A 20 15.59 -2.95 -1.15
C HIS A 20 14.89 -1.58 -1.06
N SER A 21 15.38 -0.66 -0.21
CA SER A 21 14.79 0.68 -0.13
C SER A 21 14.98 1.50 -1.41
N LEU A 22 16.09 1.33 -2.09
CA LEU A 22 16.36 1.99 -3.39
C LEU A 22 15.51 1.39 -4.49
N ASP A 23 15.33 0.07 -4.49
CA ASP A 23 14.48 -0.62 -5.44
C ASP A 23 13.02 -0.19 -5.30
N GLU A 24 12.50 -0.04 -4.07
CA GLU A 24 11.14 0.46 -3.83
C GLU A 24 10.92 1.87 -4.40
N TYR A 25 11.92 2.75 -4.32
CA TYR A 25 11.84 4.06 -4.96
C TYR A 25 11.79 3.92 -6.49
N ARG A 26 12.62 3.06 -7.07
CA ARG A 26 12.62 2.76 -8.51
C ARG A 26 11.29 2.13 -8.96
N HIS A 27 10.72 1.21 -8.17
CA HIS A 27 9.40 0.62 -8.44
C HIS A 27 8.31 1.70 -8.51
N TYR A 28 8.34 2.66 -7.59
CA TYR A 28 7.42 3.80 -7.63
C TYR A 28 7.51 4.57 -8.95
N GLU A 29 8.73 4.85 -9.43
CA GLU A 29 8.94 5.55 -10.71
C GLU A 29 8.42 4.72 -11.89
N ILE A 30 8.69 3.40 -11.90
CA ILE A 30 8.19 2.48 -12.93
C ILE A 30 6.65 2.46 -12.94
N PHE A 31 6.01 2.28 -11.79
CA PHE A 31 4.55 2.31 -11.70
C PHE A 31 3.96 3.65 -12.14
N SER A 32 4.62 4.75 -11.82
CA SER A 32 4.20 6.08 -12.29
C SER A 32 4.24 6.18 -13.81
N LYS A 33 5.29 5.64 -14.46
CA LYS A 33 5.41 5.58 -15.93
C LYS A 33 4.33 4.69 -16.54
N ILE A 34 4.12 3.48 -15.99
CA ILE A 34 3.08 2.54 -16.44
C ILE A 34 1.70 3.20 -16.37
N LYS A 35 1.41 3.85 -15.25
CA LYS A 35 0.13 4.54 -15.03
C LYS A 35 -0.10 5.65 -16.05
N LYS A 36 0.89 6.53 -16.27
CA LYS A 36 0.79 7.60 -17.26
C LYS A 36 0.48 7.08 -18.66
N ARG A 37 1.10 5.96 -19.06
CA ARG A 37 0.89 5.36 -20.38
C ARG A 37 -0.47 4.67 -20.54
N LEU A 38 -0.94 3.98 -19.49
CA LEU A 38 -2.21 3.25 -19.58
C LEU A 38 -3.44 4.14 -19.48
N TYR A 39 -3.37 5.24 -18.76
CA TYR A 39 -4.56 6.03 -18.46
C TYR A 39 -4.64 7.39 -19.14
N ASN A 40 -3.57 7.83 -19.81
CA ASN A 40 -3.52 9.08 -20.63
C ASN A 40 -4.15 10.34 -19.96
N LYS A 41 -4.39 10.32 -18.64
CA LYS A 41 -5.00 11.40 -17.88
C LYS A 41 -3.98 12.05 -16.97
N LYS A 42 -3.84 13.39 -17.10
CA LYS A 42 -2.94 14.23 -16.30
C LYS A 42 -3.24 14.25 -14.80
N ASP A 43 -4.40 13.74 -14.35
CA ASP A 43 -4.95 14.06 -13.03
C ASP A 43 -4.91 12.93 -12.00
N TYR A 44 -4.16 11.86 -12.24
CA TYR A 44 -3.98 10.85 -11.21
C TYR A 44 -2.59 10.95 -10.58
N GLU A 45 -2.37 11.93 -9.73
CA GLU A 45 -1.33 11.79 -8.73
C GLU A 45 -1.61 10.56 -7.89
N LEU A 46 -0.64 9.66 -7.78
CA LEU A 46 -0.66 8.62 -6.76
C LEU A 46 -0.56 9.37 -5.43
N ARG A 47 -1.70 9.75 -4.86
CA ARG A 47 -1.73 10.28 -3.50
C ARG A 47 -1.27 9.16 -2.58
N PHE A 48 -0.02 9.21 -2.23
CA PHE A 48 0.56 8.36 -1.21
C PHE A 48 0.04 8.88 0.12
N THR A 49 -1.18 8.47 0.48
CA THR A 49 -1.72 8.87 1.77
C THR A 49 -1.01 8.08 2.87
N PRO A 50 -0.51 8.75 3.91
CA PRO A 50 0.08 8.06 5.07
C PRO A 50 -0.82 6.97 5.65
N GLN A 51 -2.13 7.09 5.51
CA GLN A 51 -3.12 6.09 5.91
C GLN A 51 -2.97 4.75 5.18
N ILE A 52 -2.55 4.72 3.90
CA ILE A 52 -2.30 3.46 3.19
C ILE A 52 -1.14 2.71 3.84
N ILE A 53 -0.09 3.42 4.25
CA ILE A 53 1.05 2.85 4.97
C ILE A 53 0.60 2.36 6.35
N TYR A 54 -0.21 3.13 7.06
CA TYR A 54 -0.76 2.79 8.37
C TYR A 54 -1.59 1.51 8.33
N ASN A 55 -2.52 1.44 7.39
CA ASN A 55 -3.44 0.30 7.23
C ASN A 55 -2.71 -0.98 6.79
N LYS A 56 -1.54 -0.87 6.17
CA LYS A 56 -0.72 -2.02 5.77
C LYS A 56 0.21 -2.54 6.87
N GLY A 57 0.22 -1.92 8.05
CA GLY A 57 1.00 -2.38 9.20
C GLY A 57 2.49 -2.08 9.14
N TYR A 58 2.94 -1.21 8.23
CA TYR A 58 4.35 -0.82 8.12
C TYR A 58 4.78 0.20 9.17
N ILE A 59 3.86 1.05 9.60
CA ILE A 59 4.07 2.04 10.66
C ILE A 59 2.90 1.91 11.65
N SER A 60 3.18 1.94 12.93
CA SER A 60 2.17 1.89 13.97
C SER A 60 2.55 2.90 15.06
N ASN A 61 1.65 3.84 15.34
CA ASN A 61 1.74 4.80 16.46
C ASN A 61 3.13 5.41 16.66
N LYS A 62 3.74 5.96 15.62
CA LYS A 62 5.09 6.55 15.58
C LYS A 62 6.26 5.55 15.68
N ASN A 63 6.00 4.23 15.84
CA ASN A 63 7.04 3.23 15.92
C ASN A 63 7.14 2.45 14.60
N PHE A 64 8.36 2.24 14.11
CA PHE A 64 8.58 1.40 12.95
C PHE A 64 8.26 -0.07 13.26
N LEU A 65 7.73 -0.79 12.28
CA LEU A 65 7.33 -2.20 12.46
C LEU A 65 8.45 -3.08 13.02
N ILE A 66 9.72 -2.81 12.66
CA ILE A 66 10.87 -3.55 13.17
C ILE A 66 11.06 -3.37 14.69
N GLU A 67 10.52 -2.31 15.28
CA GLU A 67 10.62 -2.11 16.75
C GLU A 67 9.63 -2.99 17.50
N LYS A 68 8.52 -3.36 16.86
CA LYS A 68 7.52 -4.27 17.41
C LYS A 68 7.84 -5.74 17.12
N LYS A 69 8.53 -6.00 16.01
CA LYS A 69 8.96 -7.33 15.62
C LYS A 69 10.47 -7.42 15.83
N ASN A 70 10.96 -8.50 16.41
CA ASN A 70 12.40 -8.78 16.36
C ASN A 70 12.83 -8.95 14.88
N LEU A 71 14.12 -8.84 14.62
CA LEU A 71 14.68 -8.87 13.26
C LEU A 71 14.29 -10.13 12.48
N ILE A 72 14.21 -11.29 13.15
CA ILE A 72 13.84 -12.56 12.52
C ILE A 72 12.39 -12.51 12.04
N ASN A 73 11.44 -12.13 12.92
CA ASN A 73 10.03 -12.01 12.60
C ASN A 73 9.77 -10.91 11.57
N PHE A 74 10.54 -9.82 11.61
CA PHE A 74 10.49 -8.79 10.60
C PHE A 74 10.93 -9.33 9.23
N SER A 75 12.01 -10.12 9.18
CA SER A 75 12.46 -10.73 7.93
C SER A 75 11.44 -11.76 7.39
N VAL A 76 10.78 -12.54 8.25
CA VAL A 76 9.67 -13.42 7.82
C VAL A 76 8.51 -12.61 7.24
N PHE A 77 8.16 -11.49 7.89
CA PHE A 77 7.12 -10.58 7.40
C PHE A 77 7.47 -10.04 6.01
N ILE A 78 8.71 -9.59 5.78
CA ILE A 78 9.15 -9.12 4.47
C ILE A 78 9.06 -10.26 3.45
N ALA A 79 9.63 -11.44 3.73
CA ALA A 79 9.60 -12.58 2.82
C ALA A 79 8.16 -12.93 2.38
N ALA A 80 7.20 -12.93 3.29
CA ALA A 80 5.81 -13.23 2.97
C ALA A 80 5.15 -12.13 2.11
N ASN A 81 5.39 -10.85 2.43
CA ASN A 81 4.77 -9.75 1.68
C ASN A 81 5.36 -9.60 0.28
N GLU A 82 6.69 -9.77 0.11
CA GLU A 82 7.34 -9.73 -1.21
C GLU A 82 6.87 -10.90 -2.10
N THR A 83 6.68 -12.10 -1.52
CA THR A 83 6.10 -13.22 -2.28
C THR A 83 4.67 -12.90 -2.76
N ILE A 84 3.85 -12.28 -1.90
CA ILE A 84 2.50 -11.87 -2.28
C ILE A 84 2.53 -10.76 -3.34
N ALA A 85 3.45 -9.80 -3.22
CA ALA A 85 3.65 -8.73 -4.21
C ALA A 85 4.06 -9.33 -5.56
N LYS A 86 5.05 -10.23 -5.57
CA LYS A 86 5.49 -10.96 -6.76
C LYS A 86 4.32 -11.66 -7.46
N ASN A 87 3.52 -12.46 -6.76
CA ASN A 87 2.38 -13.18 -7.34
C ASN A 87 1.34 -12.21 -7.97
N LYS A 88 1.10 -11.06 -7.36
CA LYS A 88 0.21 -10.03 -7.92
C LYS A 88 0.80 -9.38 -9.17
N LEU A 89 2.10 -9.13 -9.16
CA LEU A 89 2.81 -8.55 -10.31
C LEU A 89 2.88 -9.52 -11.49
N GLU A 90 3.02 -10.83 -11.26
CA GLU A 90 2.95 -11.86 -12.30
C GLU A 90 1.59 -11.83 -13.01
N ASN A 91 0.50 -11.74 -12.24
CA ASN A 91 -0.85 -11.59 -12.79
C ASN A 91 -1.00 -10.26 -13.57
N LEU A 92 -0.49 -9.16 -13.04
CA LEU A 92 -0.50 -7.87 -13.72
C LEU A 92 0.32 -7.94 -15.02
N ASN A 93 1.48 -8.56 -14.99
CA ASN A 93 2.36 -8.72 -16.15
C ASN A 93 1.67 -9.47 -17.29
N THR A 94 0.91 -10.51 -16.98
CA THR A 94 0.11 -11.27 -17.97
C THR A 94 -0.89 -10.36 -18.70
N LEU A 95 -1.57 -9.49 -17.95
CA LEU A 95 -2.54 -8.53 -18.51
C LEU A 95 -1.86 -7.42 -19.32
N VAL A 96 -0.75 -6.89 -18.82
CA VAL A 96 -0.02 -5.79 -19.46
C VAL A 96 0.69 -6.25 -20.72
N LYS A 97 1.23 -7.47 -20.74
CA LYS A 97 1.91 -8.07 -21.91
C LYS A 97 1.01 -8.10 -23.15
N GLN A 98 -0.29 -8.30 -22.98
CA GLN A 98 -1.26 -8.29 -24.06
C GLN A 98 -1.44 -6.88 -24.67
N LYS A 99 -1.15 -5.83 -23.90
CA LYS A 99 -1.33 -4.43 -24.32
C LYS A 99 -0.04 -3.74 -24.76
N SER A 100 1.08 -4.07 -24.13
CA SER A 100 2.38 -3.46 -24.38
C SER A 100 3.51 -4.35 -23.87
N SER A 101 4.36 -4.79 -24.81
CA SER A 101 5.58 -5.54 -24.47
C SER A 101 6.57 -4.71 -23.67
N GLU A 102 6.69 -3.43 -23.96
CA GLU A 102 7.58 -2.50 -23.24
C GLU A 102 7.18 -2.36 -21.76
N LEU A 103 5.88 -2.19 -21.46
CA LEU A 103 5.40 -2.12 -20.09
C LEU A 103 5.58 -3.46 -19.35
N SER A 104 5.46 -4.58 -20.08
CA SER A 104 5.73 -5.91 -19.54
C SER A 104 7.19 -6.06 -19.08
N LEU A 105 8.15 -5.54 -19.86
CA LEU A 105 9.57 -5.55 -19.47
C LEU A 105 9.82 -4.78 -18.18
N LEU A 106 9.21 -3.62 -18.02
CA LEU A 106 9.31 -2.84 -16.78
C LEU A 106 8.77 -3.61 -15.55
N ILE A 107 7.68 -4.35 -15.71
CA ILE A 107 7.15 -5.20 -14.64
C ILE A 107 8.09 -6.38 -14.35
N GLN A 108 8.73 -6.95 -15.37
CA GLN A 108 9.69 -8.04 -15.19
C GLN A 108 10.91 -7.59 -14.37
N GLU A 109 11.38 -6.36 -14.55
CA GLU A 109 12.44 -5.80 -13.70
C GLU A 109 12.04 -5.79 -12.23
N ILE A 110 10.81 -5.34 -11.93
CA ILE A 110 10.29 -5.36 -10.56
C ILE A 110 10.21 -6.79 -10.01
N LEU A 111 9.73 -7.74 -10.82
CA LEU A 111 9.59 -9.14 -10.41
C LEU A 111 10.92 -9.78 -9.97
N VAL A 112 12.02 -9.44 -10.67
CA VAL A 112 13.38 -9.89 -10.30
C VAL A 112 13.79 -9.35 -8.94
N ASP A 113 13.45 -8.08 -8.66
CA ASP A 113 13.78 -7.48 -7.36
C ASP A 113 12.95 -8.08 -6.24
N GLU A 114 11.63 -8.25 -6.42
CA GLU A 114 10.74 -8.85 -5.42
C GLU A 114 11.21 -10.28 -5.05
N GLU A 115 11.66 -11.05 -6.03
CA GLU A 115 12.24 -12.37 -5.78
C GLU A 115 13.52 -12.27 -4.97
N ARG A 116 14.40 -11.33 -5.29
CA ARG A 116 15.65 -11.09 -4.55
C ARG A 116 15.37 -10.68 -3.11
N HIS A 117 14.41 -9.76 -2.87
CA HIS A 117 14.00 -9.29 -1.55
C HIS A 117 13.41 -10.42 -0.70
N SER A 118 12.50 -11.21 -1.29
CA SER A 118 11.92 -12.37 -0.65
C SER A 118 13.00 -13.41 -0.27
N ASN A 119 13.90 -13.72 -1.21
CA ASN A 119 14.98 -14.69 -0.99
C ASN A 119 15.97 -14.24 0.09
N LEU A 120 16.38 -12.98 0.09
CA LEU A 120 17.27 -12.43 1.13
C LEU A 120 16.67 -12.61 2.53
N SER A 121 15.43 -12.19 2.68
CA SER A 121 14.71 -12.20 3.96
C SER A 121 14.36 -13.62 4.41
N SER A 122 13.95 -14.48 3.49
CA SER A 122 13.65 -15.90 3.71
C SER A 122 14.91 -16.67 4.14
N ASN A 123 16.02 -16.49 3.41
CA ASN A 123 17.27 -17.20 3.70
C ASN A 123 17.85 -16.81 5.08
N TYR A 124 17.74 -15.53 5.46
CA TYR A 124 18.13 -15.10 6.79
C TYR A 124 17.27 -15.77 7.88
N SER A 125 15.96 -15.75 7.72
CA SER A 125 15.02 -16.30 8.70
C SER A 125 15.13 -17.83 8.83
N LYS A 126 15.29 -18.54 7.71
CA LYS A 126 15.48 -20.01 7.68
C LYS A 126 16.76 -20.44 8.39
N LYS A 127 17.82 -19.62 8.38
CA LYS A 127 19.06 -19.92 9.13
C LYS A 127 18.90 -19.73 10.64
N LYS A 128 17.90 -18.98 11.09
CA LYS A 128 17.67 -18.65 12.50
C LYS A 128 16.51 -19.40 13.13
N LEU A 129 15.64 -19.99 12.35
CA LEU A 129 14.46 -20.73 12.80
C LEU A 129 14.53 -22.19 12.31
N SER A 130 13.96 -23.10 13.09
CA SER A 130 13.69 -24.45 12.59
C SER A 130 12.68 -24.39 11.43
N LYS A 131 12.67 -25.41 10.56
CA LYS A 131 11.78 -25.48 9.39
C LYS A 131 10.31 -25.28 9.78
N ILE A 132 9.87 -25.93 10.87
CA ILE A 132 8.49 -25.83 11.36
C ILE A 132 8.18 -24.43 11.85
N LYS A 133 9.07 -23.84 12.68
CA LYS A 133 8.87 -22.46 13.20
C LYS A 133 8.85 -21.44 12.07
N TYR A 134 9.75 -21.57 11.09
CA TYR A 134 9.74 -20.70 9.92
C TYR A 134 8.42 -20.83 9.16
N TRP A 135 7.98 -22.05 8.84
CA TRP A 135 6.75 -22.31 8.11
C TRP A 135 5.52 -21.72 8.82
N LEU A 136 5.37 -21.97 10.11
CA LEU A 136 4.26 -21.42 10.92
C LEU A 136 4.27 -19.88 10.92
N SER A 137 5.44 -19.28 11.14
CA SER A 137 5.59 -17.82 11.14
C SER A 137 5.28 -17.22 9.77
N TYR A 138 5.76 -17.87 8.70
CA TYR A 138 5.51 -17.44 7.32
C TYR A 138 4.01 -17.53 6.98
N LYS A 139 3.36 -18.65 7.27
CA LYS A 139 1.92 -18.82 7.04
C LYS A 139 1.07 -17.84 7.83
N LYS A 140 1.46 -17.55 9.06
CA LYS A 140 0.82 -16.51 9.87
C LYS A 140 0.89 -15.13 9.18
N GLU A 141 2.08 -14.71 8.74
CA GLU A 141 2.24 -13.39 8.08
C GLU A 141 1.53 -13.34 6.72
N GLU A 142 1.58 -14.42 5.95
CA GLU A 142 0.84 -14.57 4.70
C GLU A 142 -0.67 -14.40 4.91
N THR A 143 -1.25 -15.13 5.87
CA THR A 143 -2.67 -15.03 6.22
C THR A 143 -3.04 -13.63 6.69
N LEU A 144 -2.25 -13.03 7.59
CA LEU A 144 -2.47 -11.67 8.04
C LEU A 144 -2.39 -10.65 6.91
N SER A 145 -1.50 -10.85 5.93
CA SER A 145 -1.41 -9.99 4.75
C SER A 145 -2.67 -10.10 3.88
N HIS A 146 -3.15 -11.32 3.62
CA HIS A 146 -4.41 -11.52 2.89
C HIS A 146 -5.60 -10.91 3.60
N LEU A 147 -5.71 -11.06 4.91
CA LEU A 147 -6.78 -10.45 5.70
C LEU A 147 -6.73 -8.91 5.65
N ARG A 148 -5.54 -8.31 5.75
CA ARG A 148 -5.38 -6.85 5.62
C ARG A 148 -5.82 -6.37 4.24
N HIS A 149 -5.45 -7.08 3.17
CA HIS A 149 -5.89 -6.74 1.81
C HIS A 149 -7.40 -6.90 1.62
N PHE A 150 -7.97 -7.99 2.16
CA PHE A 150 -9.42 -8.20 2.11
C PHE A 150 -10.15 -7.06 2.83
N TYR A 151 -9.72 -6.72 4.04
CA TYR A 151 -10.31 -5.64 4.83
C TYR A 151 -10.20 -4.28 4.12
N ALA A 152 -9.03 -3.94 3.60
CA ALA A 152 -8.83 -2.69 2.85
C ALA A 152 -9.72 -2.62 1.59
N ASN A 153 -9.83 -3.72 0.84
CA ASN A 153 -10.69 -3.79 -0.34
C ASN A 153 -12.17 -3.70 0.02
N SER A 154 -12.58 -4.31 1.14
CA SER A 154 -13.95 -4.24 1.64
C SER A 154 -14.32 -2.84 2.08
N LEU A 155 -13.43 -2.14 2.82
CA LEU A 155 -13.62 -0.75 3.20
C LEU A 155 -13.74 0.16 1.97
N ASN A 156 -12.86 0.01 0.97
CA ASN A 156 -12.92 0.80 -0.26
C ASN A 156 -14.24 0.57 -1.03
N LYS A 157 -14.74 -0.67 -1.10
CA LYS A 157 -16.04 -0.97 -1.71
C LYS A 157 -17.18 -0.36 -0.91
N THR A 158 -17.15 -0.49 0.40
CA THR A 158 -18.15 0.08 1.31
C THR A 158 -18.19 1.60 1.19
N GLN A 159 -17.03 2.26 1.20
CA GLN A 159 -16.96 3.71 1.00
C GLN A 159 -17.57 4.15 -0.34
N LYS A 160 -17.28 3.44 -1.44
CA LYS A 160 -17.87 3.75 -2.75
C LYS A 160 -19.40 3.67 -2.79
N ILE A 161 -19.98 2.76 -1.99
CA ILE A 161 -21.43 2.58 -1.91
C ILE A 161 -22.07 3.61 -0.97
N PHE A 162 -21.50 3.78 0.21
CA PHE A 162 -22.10 4.62 1.26
C PHE A 162 -21.83 6.11 1.07
N TYR A 163 -20.70 6.47 0.44
CA TYR A 163 -20.35 7.88 0.25
C TYR A 163 -21.41 8.67 -0.55
N PRO A 164 -21.89 8.21 -1.73
CA PRO A 164 -22.96 8.91 -2.46
C PRO A 164 -24.24 9.06 -1.62
N ILE A 165 -24.60 8.01 -0.87
CA ILE A 165 -25.77 8.03 0.03
C ILE A 165 -25.58 9.08 1.11
N PHE A 166 -24.42 9.14 1.74
CA PHE A 166 -24.10 10.12 2.76
C PHE A 166 -24.14 11.56 2.22
N VAL A 167 -23.60 11.79 1.03
CA VAL A 167 -23.68 13.12 0.36
C VAL A 167 -25.13 13.52 0.10
N ILE A 168 -25.96 12.62 -0.41
CA ILE A 168 -27.40 12.88 -0.66
C ILE A 168 -28.10 13.22 0.67
N LEU A 169 -27.80 12.51 1.73
CA LEU A 169 -28.38 12.74 3.07
C LEU A 169 -27.96 14.10 3.62
N LEU A 170 -26.70 14.47 3.47
CA LEU A 170 -26.19 15.81 3.87
C LEU A 170 -26.86 16.91 3.05
N MET A 171 -27.04 16.72 1.75
CA MET A 171 -27.75 17.69 0.90
C MET A 171 -29.22 17.83 1.31
N ALA A 172 -29.89 16.74 1.64
CA ALA A 172 -31.28 16.76 2.12
C ALA A 172 -31.39 17.48 3.47
N LEU A 173 -30.50 17.18 4.42
CA LEU A 173 -30.43 17.86 5.73
C LEU A 173 -30.12 19.33 5.60
N SER A 174 -29.21 19.71 4.69
CA SER A 174 -28.88 21.08 4.39
C SER A 174 -30.12 21.83 3.86
N LYS A 175 -30.87 21.26 2.90
CA LYS A 175 -32.11 21.85 2.39
C LYS A 175 -33.17 21.99 3.49
N LEU A 176 -33.28 21.01 4.37
CA LEU A 176 -34.21 21.04 5.50
C LEU A 176 -33.82 22.16 6.50
N SER A 177 -32.56 22.29 6.85
CA SER A 177 -32.05 23.32 7.76
C SER A 177 -32.26 24.73 7.22
N PHE A 178 -32.17 24.92 5.90
CA PHE A 178 -32.54 26.16 5.24
C PHE A 178 -34.03 26.46 5.33
N LYS A 179 -34.86 25.41 5.13
CA LYS A 179 -36.31 25.56 5.13
C LYS A 179 -36.88 25.95 6.50
N ILE A 180 -36.21 25.50 7.58
CA ILE A 180 -36.59 25.82 8.97
C ILE A 180 -35.77 26.99 9.58
N ASN A 181 -35.04 27.75 8.75
CA ASN A 181 -34.24 28.91 9.15
C ASN A 181 -33.22 28.67 10.28
N LEU A 182 -32.79 27.42 10.48
CA LEU A 182 -31.79 27.08 11.50
C LEU A 182 -30.36 27.54 11.15
N VAL A 183 -30.11 27.89 9.90
CA VAL A 183 -28.79 28.31 9.44
C VAL A 183 -28.88 29.60 8.63
N ASN A 184 -28.04 30.57 8.93
CA ASN A 184 -27.96 31.81 8.20
C ASN A 184 -27.45 31.53 6.77
N LYS A 185 -28.27 31.85 5.76
CA LYS A 185 -28.03 31.59 4.33
C LYS A 185 -26.62 32.05 3.85
N ASN A 186 -26.15 33.19 4.34
CA ASN A 186 -24.84 33.74 3.92
C ASN A 186 -23.65 32.94 4.49
N LYS A 187 -23.78 32.41 5.72
CA LYS A 187 -22.73 31.64 6.37
C LYS A 187 -22.57 30.25 5.78
N SER A 188 -23.67 29.61 5.38
CA SER A 188 -23.65 28.30 4.76
C SER A 188 -23.22 28.33 3.29
N LYS A 189 -23.49 29.42 2.56
CA LYS A 189 -23.00 29.61 1.21
C LYS A 189 -21.46 29.65 1.18
N ASN A 190 -20.86 30.40 2.10
CA ASN A 190 -19.40 30.45 2.26
C ASN A 190 -18.77 29.12 2.63
N ILE A 191 -19.45 28.26 3.39
CA ILE A 191 -18.94 26.91 3.73
C ILE A 191 -18.97 26.00 2.51
N LEU A 192 -20.05 26.03 1.72
CA LEU A 192 -20.19 25.19 0.52
C LEU A 192 -19.27 25.62 -0.61
N GLU A 193 -18.99 26.91 -0.76
CA GLU A 193 -18.04 27.42 -1.76
C GLU A 193 -16.58 27.10 -1.42
N ASN A 194 -16.26 26.87 -0.15
CA ASN A 194 -14.91 26.51 0.33
C ASN A 194 -14.66 25.01 0.45
N ILE A 195 -15.64 24.16 0.15
CA ILE A 195 -15.43 22.70 0.07
C ILE A 195 -14.82 22.39 -1.30
N ASP A 196 -13.52 22.13 -1.33
CA ASP A 196 -12.84 21.68 -2.52
C ASP A 196 -13.43 20.30 -2.94
N PRO A 197 -14.14 20.22 -4.07
CA PRO A 197 -14.70 18.93 -4.54
C PRO A 197 -13.64 17.89 -4.81
N SER A 198 -12.38 18.29 -5.05
CA SER A 198 -11.27 17.38 -5.29
C SER A 198 -10.76 16.70 -4.02
N ALA A 199 -11.11 17.23 -2.84
CA ALA A 199 -10.78 16.61 -1.55
C ALA A 199 -11.69 15.41 -1.20
N ILE A 200 -12.72 15.18 -2.02
CA ILE A 200 -13.83 14.26 -1.74
C ILE A 200 -13.80 13.01 -2.65
N ILE A 201 -12.89 12.99 -3.63
CA ILE A 201 -12.72 11.84 -4.56
C ILE A 201 -11.44 11.02 -4.18
#